data_0502e2cb27ed2dabc5e8eaca266e916d
#
_entry.id   0502e2cb27ed2dabc5e8eaca266e916d
#
_cell.length_a   1.000
_cell.length_b   1.000
_cell.length_c   1.000
_cell.angle_alpha   90.00
_cell.angle_beta   90.00
_cell.angle_gamma   90.00
#
_symmetry.space_group_name_H-M   'P 1'
#
loop_
_entity.id
_entity.type
_entity.pdbx_description
1 polymer ?
#
loop_
_entity_poly.entity_id
_entity_poly.type
_entity_poly.pdbx_seq_one_letter_code
_entity_poly.pdbx_strand_id
1 'polypeptide(L)'
;MLRILLIDDTPRKIGRLKSALIEAGFEVIDESGLTIDLPERVEAIRPDVVLIDTDSPGRDVLEQVVLVSRDQPRPIVMFTDDSDPDAMRQAIRAGVSAYIVEGIQAQRLKPILDVAMARFESDQAIRAQLQAREQQLAERKRIELAKGM
;
A
#
# COMPACT_ATOMS: atom_id res chain seq x y z
N MET A 1 -3.15 17.75 5.43
CA MET A 1 -3.68 16.62 6.21
C MET A 1 -3.75 15.39 5.32
N LEU A 2 -3.32 14.25 5.82
CA LEU A 2 -3.36 13.00 5.04
C LEU A 2 -4.78 12.53 4.80
N ARG A 3 -5.07 12.16 3.57
CA ARG A 3 -6.35 11.58 3.18
C ARG A 3 -6.21 10.06 3.24
N ILE A 4 -6.98 9.42 4.08
CA ILE A 4 -6.89 7.99 4.35
C ILE A 4 -8.13 7.26 3.86
N LEU A 5 -7.91 6.24 3.03
CA LEU A 5 -8.93 5.27 2.66
C LEU A 5 -8.76 4.05 3.56
N LEU A 6 -9.78 3.75 4.35
CA LEU A 6 -9.79 2.61 5.25
C LEU A 6 -10.60 1.47 4.66
N ILE A 7 -9.99 0.29 4.56
CA ILE A 7 -10.65 -0.95 4.17
C ILE A 7 -10.70 -1.84 5.41
N ASP A 8 -11.89 -2.10 5.92
CA ASP A 8 -12.08 -2.89 7.13
C ASP A 8 -12.93 -4.12 6.84
N ASP A 9 -12.32 -5.29 6.99
CA ASP A 9 -12.93 -6.60 6.71
C ASP A 9 -13.23 -7.38 8.01
N THR A 10 -13.00 -6.79 9.18
CA THR A 10 -13.10 -7.50 10.43
C THR A 10 -14.35 -7.08 11.22
N PRO A 11 -15.48 -7.84 11.14
CA PRO A 11 -16.70 -7.48 11.87
C PRO A 11 -16.51 -7.32 13.37
N ARG A 12 -15.56 -8.04 13.96
CA ARG A 12 -15.27 -7.99 15.40
C ARG A 12 -14.56 -6.71 15.81
N LYS A 13 -13.94 -6.01 14.87
CA LYS A 13 -13.11 -4.82 15.12
C LYS A 13 -13.64 -3.58 14.43
N ILE A 14 -14.90 -3.63 13.96
CA ILE A 14 -15.52 -2.49 13.28
C ILE A 14 -15.36 -1.22 14.11
N GLY A 15 -14.80 -0.20 13.50
CA GLY A 15 -14.61 1.09 14.12
C GLY A 15 -13.39 1.25 15.00
N ARG A 16 -12.68 0.18 15.35
CA ARG A 16 -11.49 0.27 16.21
C ARG A 16 -10.37 1.06 15.54
N LEU A 17 -10.01 0.68 14.33
CA LEU A 17 -8.97 1.38 13.59
C LEU A 17 -9.42 2.79 13.24
N LYS A 18 -10.66 2.95 12.80
CA LYS A 18 -11.22 4.28 12.50
C LYS A 18 -11.17 5.20 13.72
N SER A 19 -11.62 4.71 14.87
CA SER A 19 -11.59 5.49 16.12
C SER A 19 -10.17 5.87 16.51
N ALA A 20 -9.23 4.93 16.39
CA ALA A 20 -7.83 5.19 16.70
C ALA A 20 -7.22 6.22 15.76
N LEU A 21 -7.56 6.19 14.48
CA LEU A 21 -7.11 7.18 13.50
C LEU A 21 -7.63 8.57 13.82
N ILE A 22 -8.91 8.67 14.14
CA ILE A 22 -9.53 9.95 14.52
C ILE A 22 -8.91 10.50 15.80
N GLU A 23 -8.70 9.64 16.79
CA GLU A 23 -8.04 10.00 18.04
C GLU A 23 -6.61 10.51 17.80
N ALA A 24 -5.91 9.91 16.85
CA ALA A 24 -4.55 10.32 16.48
C ALA A 24 -4.50 11.60 15.63
N GLY A 25 -5.66 12.15 15.25
CA GLY A 25 -5.75 13.39 14.47
C GLY A 25 -5.76 13.22 12.96
N PHE A 26 -5.96 12.00 12.46
CA PHE A 26 -6.03 11.74 11.02
C PHE A 26 -7.46 11.87 10.49
N GLU A 27 -7.57 12.14 9.19
CA GLU A 27 -8.85 12.23 8.49
C GLU A 27 -9.10 10.96 7.67
N VAL A 28 -10.16 10.23 8.02
CA VAL A 28 -10.61 9.08 7.25
C VAL A 28 -11.63 9.57 6.22
N ILE A 29 -11.26 9.59 4.94
CA ILE A 29 -12.11 10.16 3.88
C ILE A 29 -13.14 9.16 3.36
N ASP A 30 -12.88 7.88 3.53
CA ASP A 30 -13.84 6.83 3.17
C ASP A 30 -13.53 5.56 3.95
N GLU A 31 -14.58 4.75 4.14
CA GLU A 31 -14.48 3.45 4.79
C GLU A 31 -15.27 2.44 3.98
N SER A 32 -14.62 1.34 3.61
CA SER A 32 -15.22 0.33 2.74
C SER A 32 -14.86 -1.08 3.21
N GLY A 33 -15.70 -2.04 2.87
CA GLY A 33 -15.39 -3.46 3.07
C GLY A 33 -14.58 -4.04 1.92
N LEU A 34 -13.98 -5.23 2.13
CA LEU A 34 -13.15 -5.91 1.14
C LEU A 34 -13.92 -6.46 -0.07
N THR A 35 -15.23 -6.41 -0.06
CA THR A 35 -16.06 -6.81 -1.20
C THR A 35 -16.03 -5.79 -2.34
N ILE A 36 -15.35 -4.65 -2.13
CA ILE A 36 -15.32 -3.54 -3.09
C ILE A 36 -14.04 -3.64 -3.92
N ASP A 37 -14.11 -3.21 -5.17
CA ASP A 37 -12.96 -3.11 -6.07
C ASP A 37 -12.02 -2.00 -5.56
N LEU A 38 -10.90 -2.40 -4.98
CA LEU A 38 -9.92 -1.45 -4.41
C LEU A 38 -9.33 -0.50 -5.46
N PRO A 39 -8.90 -0.98 -6.64
CA PRO A 39 -8.39 -0.06 -7.67
C PRO A 39 -9.39 1.01 -8.07
N GLU A 40 -10.67 0.65 -8.22
CA GLU A 40 -11.72 1.60 -8.54
C GLU A 40 -11.92 2.65 -7.45
N ARG A 41 -11.91 2.22 -6.18
CA ARG A 41 -12.05 3.13 -5.04
C ARG A 41 -10.86 4.09 -4.93
N VAL A 42 -9.66 3.59 -5.14
CA VAL A 42 -8.45 4.41 -5.13
C VAL A 42 -8.49 5.45 -6.25
N GLU A 43 -8.93 5.07 -7.43
CA GLU A 43 -9.06 6.01 -8.54
C GLU A 43 -10.09 7.10 -8.25
N ALA A 44 -11.24 6.73 -7.69
CA ALA A 44 -12.33 7.67 -7.39
C ALA A 44 -11.97 8.65 -6.26
N ILE A 45 -11.31 8.16 -5.22
CA ILE A 45 -11.07 8.91 -3.98
C ILE A 45 -9.70 9.58 -3.99
N ARG A 46 -8.70 8.94 -4.59
CA ARG A 46 -7.30 9.39 -4.62
C ARG A 46 -6.76 9.66 -3.21
N PRO A 47 -6.75 8.64 -2.34
CA PRO A 47 -6.22 8.81 -0.99
C PRO A 47 -4.70 8.95 -1.00
N ASP A 48 -4.17 9.55 0.05
CA ASP A 48 -2.72 9.61 0.26
C ASP A 48 -2.17 8.29 0.78
N VAL A 49 -2.96 7.58 1.58
CA VAL A 49 -2.61 6.30 2.20
C VAL A 49 -3.82 5.38 2.18
N VAL A 50 -3.59 4.10 1.92
CA VAL A 50 -4.61 3.06 2.06
C VAL A 50 -4.27 2.23 3.29
N LEU A 51 -5.23 2.08 4.20
CA LEU A 51 -5.12 1.19 5.35
C LEU A 51 -6.07 0.02 5.18
N ILE A 52 -5.55 -1.19 5.37
CA ILE A 52 -6.35 -2.42 5.26
C ILE A 52 -6.31 -3.12 6.61
N ASP A 53 -7.49 -3.35 7.20
CA ASP A 53 -7.63 -4.12 8.42
C ASP A 53 -8.33 -5.44 8.08
N THR A 54 -7.61 -6.55 8.23
CA THR A 54 -8.11 -7.88 7.89
C THR A 54 -7.58 -8.91 8.87
N ASP A 55 -8.36 -9.96 9.17
CA ASP A 55 -7.91 -11.03 10.06
C ASP A 55 -6.71 -11.78 9.48
N SER A 56 -6.75 -12.04 8.18
CA SER A 56 -5.67 -12.68 7.45
C SER A 56 -5.72 -12.24 5.99
N PRO A 57 -4.60 -11.78 5.42
CA PRO A 57 -4.59 -11.33 4.03
C PRO A 57 -4.80 -12.53 3.09
N GLY A 58 -5.97 -12.57 2.47
CA GLY A 58 -6.30 -13.58 1.48
C GLY A 58 -5.79 -13.23 0.09
N ARG A 59 -5.86 -14.21 -0.81
CA ARG A 59 -5.41 -14.06 -2.18
C ARG A 59 -6.09 -12.90 -2.90
N ASP A 60 -7.40 -12.78 -2.73
CA ASP A 60 -8.18 -11.74 -3.41
C ASP A 60 -7.76 -10.33 -2.99
N VAL A 61 -7.49 -10.15 -1.69
CA VAL A 61 -7.01 -8.87 -1.16
C VAL A 61 -5.64 -8.54 -1.76
N LEU A 62 -4.73 -9.51 -1.78
CA LEU A 62 -3.38 -9.32 -2.28
C LEU A 62 -3.37 -9.03 -3.79
N GLU A 63 -4.26 -9.66 -4.55
CA GLU A 63 -4.39 -9.38 -5.98
C GLU A 63 -4.81 -7.91 -6.22
N GLN A 64 -5.73 -7.39 -5.41
CA GLN A 64 -6.13 -5.98 -5.48
C GLN A 64 -4.99 -5.04 -5.09
N VAL A 65 -4.21 -5.39 -4.07
CA VAL A 65 -3.04 -4.62 -3.66
C VAL A 65 -2.02 -4.54 -4.79
N VAL A 66 -1.75 -5.65 -5.48
CA VAL A 66 -0.84 -5.68 -6.63
C VAL A 66 -1.29 -4.70 -7.70
N LEU A 67 -2.58 -4.68 -8.03
CA LEU A 67 -3.12 -3.79 -9.05
C LEU A 67 -2.94 -2.31 -8.68
N VAL A 68 -3.23 -1.95 -7.43
CA VAL A 68 -3.04 -0.58 -6.95
C VAL A 68 -1.56 -0.19 -6.97
N SER A 69 -0.68 -1.08 -6.50
CA SER A 69 0.76 -0.81 -6.45
C SER A 69 1.35 -0.61 -7.83
N ARG A 70 0.84 -1.32 -8.84
CA ARG A 70 1.32 -1.20 -10.21
C ARG A 70 0.79 0.03 -10.91
N ASP A 71 -0.52 0.26 -10.85
CA ASP A 71 -1.21 1.24 -11.68
C ASP A 71 -1.39 2.60 -11.00
N GLN A 72 -1.54 2.61 -9.67
CA GLN A 72 -1.81 3.82 -8.89
C GLN A 72 -1.03 3.80 -7.58
N PRO A 73 0.32 3.74 -7.63
CA PRO A 73 1.14 3.50 -6.43
C PRO A 73 0.94 4.56 -5.35
N ARG A 74 0.77 4.06 -4.13
CA ARG A 74 0.67 4.85 -2.90
C ARG A 74 0.99 3.98 -1.70
N PRO A 75 1.29 4.57 -0.54
CA PRO A 75 1.53 3.76 0.65
C PRO A 75 0.31 2.93 1.03
N ILE A 76 0.53 1.65 1.31
CA ILE A 76 -0.50 0.72 1.78
C ILE A 76 -0.01 0.11 3.08
N VAL A 77 -0.77 0.28 4.15
CA VAL A 77 -0.47 -0.28 5.46
C VAL A 77 -1.50 -1.35 5.79
N MET A 78 -1.04 -2.54 6.15
CA MET A 78 -1.92 -3.66 6.48
C MET A 78 -1.85 -3.96 7.98
N PHE A 79 -3.00 -3.98 8.62
CA PHE A 79 -3.17 -4.40 10.00
C PHE A 79 -3.87 -5.74 10.01
N THR A 80 -3.31 -6.71 10.71
CA THR A 80 -3.83 -8.08 10.70
C THR A 80 -3.51 -8.79 12.01
N ASP A 81 -4.20 -9.89 12.29
CA ASP A 81 -3.87 -10.78 13.39
C ASP A 81 -2.98 -11.95 12.94
N ASP A 82 -2.72 -12.06 11.65
CA ASP A 82 -1.93 -13.16 11.09
C ASP A 82 -0.44 -12.87 11.21
N SER A 83 0.23 -13.61 12.11
CA SER A 83 1.66 -13.47 12.37
C SER A 83 2.53 -14.42 11.53
N ASP A 84 1.94 -15.16 10.59
CA ASP A 84 2.68 -16.09 9.73
C ASP A 84 3.69 -15.32 8.87
N PRO A 85 5.00 -15.65 8.93
CA PRO A 85 5.99 -15.00 8.11
C PRO A 85 5.74 -15.11 6.60
N ASP A 86 5.14 -16.20 6.15
CA ASP A 86 4.81 -16.38 4.72
C ASP A 86 3.70 -15.41 4.29
N ALA A 87 2.68 -15.22 5.12
CA ALA A 87 1.63 -14.24 4.84
C ALA A 87 2.20 -12.82 4.76
N MET A 88 3.10 -12.48 5.68
CA MET A 88 3.78 -11.19 5.67
C MET A 88 4.60 -10.98 4.39
N ARG A 89 5.39 -11.98 4.00
CA ARG A 89 6.20 -11.90 2.78
C ARG A 89 5.33 -11.70 1.54
N GLN A 90 4.23 -12.44 1.44
CA GLN A 90 3.30 -12.30 0.32
C GLN A 90 2.70 -10.89 0.26
N ALA A 91 2.32 -10.33 1.40
CA ALA A 91 1.78 -8.97 1.47
C ALA A 91 2.82 -7.93 1.02
N ILE A 92 4.05 -8.05 1.50
CA ILE A 92 5.14 -7.13 1.13
C ILE A 92 5.43 -7.25 -0.37
N ARG A 93 5.49 -8.46 -0.92
CA ARG A 93 5.69 -8.67 -2.36
C ARG A 93 4.56 -8.10 -3.20
N ALA A 94 3.34 -8.12 -2.68
CA ALA A 94 2.18 -7.53 -3.36
C ALA A 94 2.25 -6.01 -3.43
N GLY A 95 3.02 -5.37 -2.55
CA GLY A 95 3.21 -3.92 -2.56
C GLY A 95 2.81 -3.21 -1.26
N VAL A 96 2.53 -3.96 -0.19
CA VAL A 96 2.25 -3.39 1.13
C VAL A 96 3.52 -2.73 1.67
N SER A 97 3.41 -1.49 2.12
CA SER A 97 4.54 -0.71 2.65
C SER A 97 4.86 -1.04 4.11
N ALA A 98 3.85 -1.45 4.88
CA ALA A 98 4.04 -1.88 6.26
C ALA A 98 2.98 -2.93 6.63
N TYR A 99 3.39 -3.93 7.41
CA TYR A 99 2.57 -5.05 7.85
C TYR A 99 2.61 -5.07 9.37
N ILE A 100 1.49 -4.80 10.01
CA ILE A 100 1.41 -4.64 11.46
C ILE A 100 0.56 -5.76 12.06
N VAL A 101 1.15 -6.53 12.97
CA VAL A 101 0.48 -7.64 13.66
C VAL A 101 0.14 -7.18 15.08
N GLU A 102 -1.12 -7.24 15.43
CA GLU A 102 -1.66 -6.91 16.76
C GLU A 102 -1.47 -5.47 17.24
N GLY A 103 -2.31 -5.06 18.18
CA GLY A 103 -2.08 -3.91 19.04
C GLY A 103 -2.14 -2.55 18.38
N ILE A 104 -3.28 -2.21 17.80
CA ILE A 104 -3.51 -0.85 17.28
C ILE A 104 -3.67 0.10 18.48
N GLN A 105 -2.68 0.95 18.69
CA GLN A 105 -2.73 2.04 19.66
C GLN A 105 -2.64 3.37 18.91
N ALA A 106 -3.52 4.32 19.26
CA ALA A 106 -3.57 5.62 18.59
C ALA A 106 -2.21 6.33 18.58
N GLN A 107 -1.44 6.21 19.65
CA GLN A 107 -0.12 6.84 19.77
C GLN A 107 0.92 6.29 18.79
N ARG A 108 0.73 5.06 18.30
CA ARG A 108 1.65 4.40 17.36
C ARG A 108 1.31 4.63 15.90
N LEU A 109 0.09 5.09 15.62
CA LEU A 109 -0.36 5.25 14.24
C LEU A 109 0.47 6.26 13.46
N LYS A 110 0.77 7.42 14.05
CA LYS A 110 1.57 8.42 13.37
C LYS A 110 2.96 7.93 13.00
N PRO A 111 3.75 7.34 13.92
CA PRO A 111 5.04 6.76 13.56
C PRO A 111 4.93 5.66 12.50
N ILE A 112 3.93 4.79 12.58
CA ILE A 112 3.72 3.72 11.60
C ILE A 112 3.46 4.32 10.21
N LEU A 113 2.59 5.32 10.12
CA LEU A 113 2.29 5.97 8.85
C LEU A 113 3.50 6.72 8.31
N ASP A 114 4.24 7.42 9.16
CA ASP A 114 5.45 8.13 8.76
C ASP A 114 6.49 7.18 8.18
N VAL A 115 6.72 6.03 8.83
CA VAL A 115 7.65 5.01 8.33
C VAL A 115 7.16 4.42 7.02
N ALA A 116 5.87 4.10 6.91
CA ALA A 116 5.31 3.53 5.69
C ALA A 116 5.45 4.50 4.51
N MET A 117 5.19 5.78 4.74
CA MET A 117 5.34 6.80 3.71
C MET A 117 6.79 6.97 3.28
N ALA A 118 7.72 6.99 4.22
CA ALA A 118 9.14 7.09 3.92
C ALA A 118 9.64 5.89 3.12
N ARG A 119 9.23 4.69 3.48
CA ARG A 119 9.58 3.47 2.74
C ARG A 119 9.01 3.48 1.33
N PHE A 120 7.75 3.90 1.20
CA PHE A 120 7.12 4.02 -0.11
C PHE A 120 7.87 4.99 -1.01
N GLU A 121 8.21 6.18 -0.51
CA GLU A 121 8.96 7.18 -1.27
C GLU A 121 10.32 6.65 -1.71
N SER A 122 11.04 5.97 -0.81
CA SER A 122 12.32 5.35 -1.10
C SER A 122 12.19 4.28 -2.20
N ASP A 123 11.19 3.41 -2.09
CA ASP A 123 10.96 2.35 -3.09
C ASP A 123 10.60 2.93 -4.46
N GLN A 124 9.80 3.98 -4.50
CA GLN A 124 9.46 4.66 -5.75
C GLN A 124 10.68 5.32 -6.40
N ALA A 125 11.56 5.91 -5.61
CA ALA A 125 12.79 6.50 -6.12
C ALA A 125 13.70 5.43 -6.76
N ILE A 126 13.83 4.27 -6.12
CA ILE A 126 14.61 3.15 -6.65
C ILE A 126 14.00 2.64 -7.96
N ARG A 127 12.68 2.47 -8.01
CA ARG A 127 11.99 2.03 -9.23
C ARG A 127 12.18 3.02 -10.37
N ALA A 128 12.10 4.30 -10.10
CA ALA A 128 12.31 5.34 -11.09
C ALA A 128 13.73 5.29 -11.66
N GLN A 129 14.75 5.07 -10.81
CA GLN A 129 16.13 4.92 -11.24
C GLN A 129 16.33 3.69 -12.12
N LEU A 130 15.74 2.57 -11.76
CA LEU A 130 15.82 1.34 -12.55
C LEU A 130 15.18 1.51 -13.93
N GLN A 131 14.01 2.12 -13.98
CA GLN A 131 13.33 2.40 -15.25
C GLN A 131 14.14 3.32 -16.14
N ALA A 132 14.74 4.37 -15.58
CA ALA A 132 15.60 5.29 -16.32
C ALA A 132 16.82 4.56 -16.91
N ARG A 133 17.46 3.67 -16.14
CA ARG A 133 18.58 2.84 -16.62
C ARG A 133 18.17 1.91 -17.72
N GLU A 134 17.03 1.25 -17.59
CA GLU A 134 16.52 0.36 -18.63
C GLU A 134 16.23 1.10 -19.94
N GLN A 135 15.65 2.28 -19.84
CA GLN A 135 15.41 3.13 -21.02
C GLN A 135 16.71 3.55 -21.69
N GLN A 136 17.71 3.96 -20.92
CA GLN A 136 19.01 4.33 -21.45
C GLN A 136 19.70 3.16 -22.17
N LEU A 137 19.63 1.97 -21.58
CA LEU A 137 20.18 0.77 -22.21
C LEU A 137 19.46 0.43 -23.52
N ALA A 138 18.13 0.53 -23.54
CA ALA A 138 17.34 0.28 -24.74
C ALA A 138 17.70 1.28 -25.86
N GLU A 139 17.87 2.55 -25.53
CA GLU A 139 18.28 3.58 -26.48
C GLU A 139 19.67 3.32 -27.03
N ARG A 140 20.63 2.94 -26.18
CA ARG A 140 21.99 2.59 -26.62
C ARG A 140 21.97 1.41 -27.58
N LYS A 141 21.21 0.37 -27.29
CA LYS A 141 21.08 -0.78 -28.20
C LYS A 141 20.49 -0.39 -29.54
N ARG A 142 19.50 0.48 -29.57
CA ARG A 142 18.92 0.99 -30.84
C ARG A 142 19.95 1.74 -31.67
N ILE A 143 20.72 2.59 -31.02
CA ILE A 143 21.77 3.38 -31.69
C ILE A 143 22.84 2.46 -32.25
N GLU A 144 23.32 1.49 -31.50
CA GLU A 144 24.31 0.52 -31.94
C GLU A 144 23.82 -0.30 -33.13
N LEU A 145 22.58 -0.78 -33.11
CA LEU A 145 21.98 -1.50 -34.22
C LEU A 145 21.89 -0.63 -35.48
N ALA A 146 21.48 0.62 -35.32
CA ALA A 146 21.42 1.58 -36.45
C ALA A 146 22.79 1.83 -37.06
N LYS A 147 23.85 1.93 -36.25
CA LYS A 147 25.23 2.09 -36.72
C LYS A 147 25.80 0.84 -37.36
N GLY A 148 25.34 -0.34 -36.94
CA GLY A 148 25.79 -1.61 -37.46
C GLY A 148 25.22 -1.98 -38.83
N MET A 149 24.31 -1.17 -39.31
CA MET A 149 23.76 -1.30 -40.67
C MET A 149 24.49 -0.41 -41.66
#